data_3ed772e9dd7e8d027e6d1bd411a8e810
#
_entry.id   3ed772e9dd7e8d027e6d1bd411a8e810
#
_cell.length_a   1.000
_cell.length_b   1.000
_cell.length_c   1.000
_cell.angle_alpha   90.00
_cell.angle_beta   90.00
_cell.angle_gamma   90.00
#
_symmetry.space_group_name_H-M   'P 1'
#
loop_
_entity.id
_entity.type
_entity.pdbx_description
1 polymer ?
#
loop_
_entity_poly.entity_id
_entity_poly.type
_entity_poly.pdbx_seq_one_letter_code
_entity_poly.pdbx_strand_id
1 'polypeptide(L)'
;YTFLLGIFRPDHVPAVPKEFRTLTGWPLWRKCLMGIIPSAVLIFVVLGTMMMGLATPTEAGAMGAVGAIVLAAIHHKDFSTTGRKILIVGAIAGGIGTLVGIFVAEGLVFKIAFAVTYLAVVWICLEAVRIPGLRGLIKQGYQSTMRLTTMVTFILIGSTCFSVVFLGVSGGEWLEHLLTSLPGGAWGFLAFINIFIFFLA
;
A
#
# COMPACT_ATOMS: atom_id res chain seq x y z
N TYR A 1 2.66 21.54 -4.97
CA TYR A 1 3.92 22.20 -4.65
C TYR A 1 4.84 22.33 -5.87
N THR A 2 5.24 21.23 -6.53
CA THR A 2 6.11 21.22 -7.74
C THR A 2 5.54 22.01 -8.91
N PHE A 3 4.23 21.97 -9.14
CA PHE A 3 3.56 22.73 -10.19
C PHE A 3 3.63 24.25 -9.94
N LEU A 4 3.40 24.68 -8.69
CA LEU A 4 3.54 26.06 -8.29
C LEU A 4 4.99 26.55 -8.39
N LEU A 5 5.97 25.73 -7.97
CA LEU A 5 7.39 26.04 -8.14
C LEU A 5 7.78 26.18 -9.61
N GLY A 6 7.26 25.34 -10.49
CA GLY A 6 7.52 25.44 -11.94
C GLY A 6 6.97 26.73 -12.57
N ILE A 7 5.92 27.35 -11.98
CA ILE A 7 5.36 28.63 -12.44
C ILE A 7 6.14 29.81 -11.83
N PHE A 8 6.42 29.77 -10.52
CA PHE A 8 7.00 30.92 -9.80
C PHE A 8 8.54 30.95 -9.81
N ARG A 9 9.20 29.80 -9.94
CA ARG A 9 10.67 29.69 -10.00
C ARG A 9 11.11 28.61 -10.99
N PRO A 10 11.08 28.88 -12.30
CA PRO A 10 11.47 27.93 -13.33
C PRO A 10 12.94 27.48 -13.23
N ASP A 11 13.80 28.27 -12.60
CA ASP A 11 15.23 27.97 -12.41
C ASP A 11 15.46 26.77 -11.46
N HIS A 12 14.52 26.52 -10.52
CA HIS A 12 14.61 25.40 -9.57
C HIS A 12 14.00 24.10 -10.11
N VAL A 13 13.19 24.19 -11.16
CA VAL A 13 12.57 23.04 -11.82
C VAL A 13 12.75 23.20 -13.33
N PRO A 14 13.98 23.04 -13.85
CA PRO A 14 14.24 23.18 -15.26
C PRO A 14 13.47 22.14 -16.06
N ALA A 15 12.79 22.57 -17.12
CA ALA A 15 12.13 21.67 -18.04
C ALA A 15 13.15 20.75 -18.71
N VAL A 16 12.79 19.46 -18.85
CA VAL A 16 13.67 18.49 -19.53
C VAL A 16 14.04 19.01 -20.92
N PRO A 17 15.35 19.11 -21.27
CA PRO A 17 15.80 19.54 -22.57
C PRO A 17 15.12 18.77 -23.70
N LYS A 18 14.87 19.46 -24.82
CA LYS A 18 14.15 18.87 -25.96
C LYS A 18 14.85 17.63 -26.51
N GLU A 19 16.17 17.56 -26.38
CA GLU A 19 17.02 16.45 -26.83
C GLU A 19 16.74 15.13 -26.08
N PHE A 20 16.33 15.20 -24.82
CA PHE A 20 15.98 14.03 -24.00
C PHE A 20 14.50 13.65 -24.10
N ARG A 21 13.69 14.39 -24.85
CA ARG A 21 12.27 14.08 -25.05
C ARG A 21 12.12 13.05 -26.16
N THR A 22 12.26 11.78 -25.83
CA THR A 22 12.13 10.65 -26.76
C THR A 22 10.71 10.43 -27.29
N LEU A 23 9.70 10.93 -26.57
CA LEU A 23 8.29 10.78 -26.90
C LEU A 23 7.55 12.11 -26.69
N THR A 24 6.79 12.52 -27.72
CA THR A 24 5.96 13.73 -27.67
C THR A 24 4.57 13.42 -28.22
N GLY A 25 3.53 14.07 -27.69
CA GLY A 25 2.14 13.94 -28.17
C GLY A 25 1.45 12.66 -27.72
N TRP A 26 0.59 12.11 -28.60
CA TRP A 26 -0.24 10.95 -28.32
C TRP A 26 0.49 9.69 -27.85
N PRO A 27 1.67 9.31 -28.43
CA PRO A 27 2.45 8.18 -27.94
C PRO A 27 2.91 8.30 -26.51
N LEU A 28 3.21 9.49 -26.04
CA LEU A 28 3.58 9.77 -24.63
C LEU A 28 2.39 9.49 -23.70
N TRP A 29 1.22 10.06 -24.03
CA TRP A 29 0.00 9.85 -23.26
C TRP A 29 -0.39 8.38 -23.17
N ARG A 30 -0.34 7.67 -24.27
CA ARG A 30 -0.62 6.21 -24.30
C ARG A 30 0.33 5.43 -23.39
N LYS A 31 1.63 5.76 -23.41
CA LYS A 31 2.63 5.07 -22.59
C LYS A 31 2.47 5.42 -21.10
N CYS A 32 2.17 6.67 -20.75
CA CYS A 32 1.84 7.09 -19.40
C CYS A 32 0.58 6.40 -18.88
N LEU A 33 -0.49 6.38 -19.66
CA LEU A 33 -1.74 5.73 -19.29
C LEU A 33 -1.57 4.21 -19.10
N MET A 34 -0.84 3.54 -19.99
CA MET A 34 -0.54 2.10 -19.82
C MET A 34 0.28 1.78 -18.58
N GLY A 35 1.09 2.72 -18.07
CA GLY A 35 1.82 2.54 -16.82
C GLY A 35 1.00 2.90 -15.58
N ILE A 36 0.18 3.95 -15.66
CA ILE A 36 -0.57 4.49 -14.52
C ILE A 36 -1.87 3.71 -14.27
N ILE A 37 -2.61 3.35 -15.33
CA ILE A 37 -3.92 2.70 -15.19
C ILE A 37 -3.85 1.41 -14.37
N PRO A 38 -2.94 0.45 -14.62
CA PRO A 38 -2.91 -0.78 -13.85
C PRO A 38 -2.64 -0.56 -12.36
N SER A 39 -1.72 0.35 -12.02
CA SER A 39 -1.44 0.69 -10.63
C SER A 39 -2.59 1.46 -9.98
N ALA A 40 -3.25 2.37 -10.70
CA ALA A 40 -4.42 3.07 -10.20
C ALA A 40 -5.59 2.09 -9.95
N VAL A 41 -5.85 1.17 -10.88
CA VAL A 41 -6.89 0.13 -10.70
C VAL A 41 -6.58 -0.72 -9.47
N LEU A 42 -5.33 -1.14 -9.27
CA LEU A 42 -4.94 -1.89 -8.08
C LEU A 42 -5.24 -1.11 -6.79
N ILE A 43 -4.87 0.17 -6.74
CA ILE A 43 -5.14 1.03 -5.58
C ILE A 43 -6.65 1.17 -5.35
N PHE A 44 -7.43 1.43 -6.39
CA PHE A 44 -8.88 1.56 -6.28
C PHE A 44 -9.56 0.27 -5.82
N VAL A 45 -9.10 -0.90 -6.28
CA VAL A 45 -9.63 -2.19 -5.83
C VAL A 45 -9.32 -2.42 -4.36
N VAL A 46 -8.07 -2.19 -3.94
CA VAL A 46 -7.64 -2.37 -2.55
C VAL A 46 -8.38 -1.42 -1.60
N LEU A 47 -8.46 -0.12 -1.93
CA LEU A 47 -9.21 0.84 -1.13
C LEU A 47 -10.71 0.59 -1.17
N GLY A 48 -11.26 0.22 -2.33
CA GLY A 48 -12.67 -0.08 -2.50
C GLY A 48 -13.12 -1.26 -1.64
N THR A 49 -12.34 -2.33 -1.58
CA THR A 49 -12.66 -3.48 -0.72
C THR A 49 -12.66 -3.12 0.77
N MET A 50 -11.74 -2.23 1.21
CA MET A 50 -11.75 -1.70 2.58
C MET A 50 -12.97 -0.83 2.86
N MET A 51 -13.30 0.09 1.93
CA MET A 51 -14.42 1.02 2.12
C MET A 51 -15.78 0.31 2.13
N MET A 52 -15.89 -0.79 1.38
CA MET A 52 -17.08 -1.65 1.39
C MET A 52 -17.14 -2.60 2.61
N GLY A 53 -16.12 -2.61 3.48
CA GLY A 53 -16.05 -3.50 4.62
C GLY A 53 -15.83 -4.97 4.26
N LEU A 54 -15.41 -5.27 3.02
CA LEU A 54 -15.16 -6.63 2.54
C LEU A 54 -13.79 -7.17 2.97
N ALA A 55 -12.84 -6.30 3.27
CA ALA A 55 -11.51 -6.66 3.70
C ALA A 55 -11.03 -5.76 4.84
N THR A 56 -10.33 -6.33 5.79
CA THR A 56 -9.60 -5.58 6.81
C THR A 56 -8.39 -4.87 6.18
N PRO A 57 -7.85 -3.80 6.80
CA PRO A 57 -6.66 -3.11 6.29
C PRO A 57 -5.46 -4.05 6.06
N THR A 58 -5.32 -5.09 6.92
CA THR A 58 -4.24 -6.08 6.81
C THR A 58 -4.43 -6.99 5.60
N GLU A 59 -5.65 -7.47 5.37
CA GLU A 59 -5.99 -8.30 4.21
C GLU A 59 -5.86 -7.51 2.91
N ALA A 60 -6.35 -6.28 2.89
CA ALA A 60 -6.22 -5.38 1.75
C ALA A 60 -4.75 -5.07 1.43
N GLY A 61 -3.90 -4.88 2.44
CA GLY A 61 -2.46 -4.74 2.27
C GLY A 61 -1.81 -5.98 1.65
N ALA A 62 -2.19 -7.18 2.11
CA ALA A 62 -1.72 -8.44 1.53
C ALA A 62 -2.15 -8.60 0.07
N MET A 63 -3.43 -8.30 -0.26
CA MET A 63 -3.94 -8.29 -1.63
C MET A 63 -3.19 -7.30 -2.52
N GLY A 64 -2.90 -6.10 -2.00
CA GLY A 64 -2.11 -5.09 -2.69
C GLY A 64 -0.68 -5.56 -3.00
N ALA A 65 -0.01 -6.22 -2.06
CA ALA A 65 1.33 -6.77 -2.26
C ALA A 65 1.34 -7.87 -3.34
N VAL A 66 0.39 -8.81 -3.27
CA VAL A 66 0.23 -9.86 -4.29
C VAL A 66 -0.07 -9.24 -5.65
N GLY A 67 -1.01 -8.29 -5.72
CA GLY A 67 -1.36 -7.58 -6.95
C GLY A 67 -0.17 -6.84 -7.56
N ALA A 68 0.68 -6.22 -6.75
CA ALA A 68 1.90 -5.55 -7.21
C ALA A 68 2.92 -6.55 -7.80
N ILE A 69 3.11 -7.72 -7.17
CA ILE A 69 3.98 -8.78 -7.68
C ILE A 69 3.46 -9.30 -9.03
N VAL A 70 2.16 -9.55 -9.13
CA VAL A 70 1.50 -9.99 -10.36
C VAL A 70 1.67 -8.95 -11.48
N LEU A 71 1.45 -7.68 -11.16
CA LEU A 71 1.60 -6.58 -12.11
C LEU A 71 3.04 -6.44 -12.60
N ALA A 72 4.01 -6.55 -11.69
CA ALA A 72 5.44 -6.53 -12.01
C ALA A 72 5.83 -7.72 -12.91
N ALA A 73 5.30 -8.92 -12.62
CA ALA A 73 5.54 -10.12 -13.42
C ALA A 73 5.00 -9.97 -14.85
N ILE A 74 3.79 -9.44 -15.02
CA ILE A 74 3.17 -9.23 -16.35
C ILE A 74 4.00 -8.28 -17.22
N HIS A 75 4.58 -7.24 -16.62
CA HIS A 75 5.34 -6.22 -17.34
C HIS A 75 6.81 -6.61 -17.58
N HIS A 76 7.29 -7.68 -16.96
CA HIS A 76 8.67 -8.14 -17.16
C HIS A 76 8.84 -8.82 -18.54
N LYS A 77 9.93 -8.46 -19.24
CA LYS A 77 10.18 -8.96 -20.61
C LYS A 77 10.43 -10.46 -20.68
N ASP A 78 11.02 -11.04 -19.64
CA ASP A 78 11.39 -12.47 -19.58
C ASP A 78 10.22 -13.37 -19.13
N PHE A 79 9.05 -12.78 -18.88
CA PHE A 79 7.88 -13.56 -18.50
C PHE A 79 7.29 -14.28 -19.71
N SER A 80 7.16 -15.60 -19.60
CA SER A 80 6.67 -16.46 -20.71
C SER A 80 5.31 -15.97 -21.23
N THR A 81 5.17 -15.93 -22.55
CA THR A 81 3.90 -15.55 -23.22
C THR A 81 2.75 -16.46 -22.80
N THR A 82 3.03 -17.74 -22.59
CA THR A 82 2.06 -18.72 -22.09
C THR A 82 1.69 -18.43 -20.63
N GLY A 83 2.68 -18.15 -19.77
CA GLY A 83 2.44 -17.75 -18.38
C GLY A 83 1.58 -16.51 -18.26
N ARG A 84 1.82 -15.50 -19.12
CA ARG A 84 1.01 -14.26 -19.13
C ARG A 84 -0.45 -14.52 -19.54
N LYS A 85 -0.69 -15.40 -20.51
CA LYS A 85 -2.06 -15.78 -20.90
C LYS A 85 -2.78 -16.53 -19.77
N ILE A 86 -2.12 -17.50 -19.15
CA ILE A 86 -2.67 -18.28 -18.02
C ILE A 86 -3.00 -17.34 -16.86
N LEU A 87 -2.14 -16.37 -16.59
CA LEU A 87 -2.32 -15.37 -15.55
C LEU A 87 -3.54 -14.48 -15.79
N ILE A 88 -3.66 -13.92 -17.00
CA ILE A 88 -4.80 -13.07 -17.37
C ILE A 88 -6.10 -13.86 -17.31
N VAL A 89 -6.11 -15.06 -17.87
CA VAL A 89 -7.29 -15.94 -17.85
C VAL A 89 -7.62 -16.38 -16.41
N GLY A 90 -6.60 -16.73 -15.60
CA GLY A 90 -6.78 -17.10 -14.21
C GLY A 90 -7.29 -15.95 -13.35
N ALA A 91 -6.76 -14.73 -13.54
CA ALA A 91 -7.22 -13.54 -12.82
C ALA A 91 -8.66 -13.15 -13.18
N ILE A 92 -9.01 -13.22 -14.47
CA ILE A 92 -10.38 -12.94 -14.96
C ILE A 92 -11.34 -14.03 -14.45
N ALA A 93 -11.00 -15.30 -14.64
CA ALA A 93 -11.84 -16.43 -14.21
C ALA A 93 -12.01 -16.45 -12.67
N GLY A 94 -10.94 -16.17 -11.92
CA GLY A 94 -10.98 -16.06 -10.46
C GLY A 94 -11.80 -14.87 -10.00
N GLY A 95 -11.64 -13.71 -10.62
CA GLY A 95 -12.43 -12.51 -10.31
C GLY A 95 -13.92 -12.71 -10.61
N ILE A 96 -14.25 -13.29 -11.76
CA ILE A 96 -15.64 -13.62 -12.10
C ILE A 96 -16.18 -14.71 -11.17
N GLY A 97 -15.38 -15.75 -10.88
CA GLY A 97 -15.78 -16.83 -9.97
C GLY A 97 -16.04 -16.36 -8.55
N THR A 98 -15.25 -15.43 -8.04
CA THR A 98 -15.49 -14.83 -6.70
C THR A 98 -16.72 -13.92 -6.70
N LEU A 99 -16.94 -13.10 -7.74
CA LEU A 99 -18.14 -12.28 -7.88
C LEU A 99 -19.42 -13.15 -7.99
N VAL A 100 -19.38 -14.17 -8.83
CA VAL A 100 -20.52 -15.11 -8.98
C VAL A 100 -20.74 -15.87 -7.67
N GLY A 101 -19.67 -16.26 -6.97
CA GLY A 101 -19.76 -16.95 -5.68
C GLY A 101 -20.42 -16.12 -4.59
N ILE A 102 -20.19 -14.80 -4.56
CA ILE A 102 -20.84 -13.88 -3.61
C ILE A 102 -22.35 -13.79 -3.88
N PHE A 103 -22.78 -13.85 -5.17
CA PHE A 103 -24.17 -13.62 -5.54
C PHE A 103 -25.00 -14.89 -5.70
N VAL A 104 -24.40 -16.06 -5.94
CA VAL A 104 -25.16 -17.24 -6.44
C VAL A 104 -25.04 -18.49 -5.56
N ALA A 105 -23.98 -18.67 -4.79
CA ALA A 105 -23.79 -19.98 -4.15
C ALA A 105 -22.92 -19.99 -2.89
N GLU A 106 -23.50 -20.30 -1.78
CA GLU A 106 -22.86 -21.08 -0.71
C GLU A 106 -22.77 -22.54 -1.19
N GLY A 107 -21.74 -22.88 -1.99
CA GLY A 107 -21.65 -24.21 -2.55
C GLY A 107 -20.22 -24.66 -2.90
N LEU A 108 -20.12 -25.94 -3.27
CA LEU A 108 -18.88 -26.60 -3.69
C LEU A 108 -18.17 -25.84 -4.82
N VAL A 109 -18.94 -25.25 -5.72
CA VAL A 109 -18.46 -24.46 -6.87
C VAL A 109 -17.65 -23.24 -6.41
N PHE A 110 -18.12 -22.52 -5.38
CA PHE A 110 -17.38 -21.39 -4.80
C PHE A 110 -16.05 -21.82 -4.20
N LYS A 111 -16.03 -22.92 -3.44
CA LYS A 111 -14.80 -23.46 -2.85
C LYS A 111 -13.78 -23.88 -3.91
N ILE A 112 -14.24 -24.50 -5.00
CA ILE A 112 -13.38 -24.90 -6.11
C ILE A 112 -12.84 -23.68 -6.85
N ALA A 113 -13.68 -22.69 -7.16
CA ALA A 113 -13.24 -21.44 -7.82
C ALA A 113 -12.21 -20.69 -6.98
N PHE A 114 -12.44 -20.59 -5.67
CA PHE A 114 -11.52 -19.98 -4.73
C PHE A 114 -10.18 -20.74 -4.65
N ALA A 115 -10.22 -22.07 -4.58
CA ALA A 115 -9.02 -22.91 -4.56
C ALA A 115 -8.20 -22.77 -5.85
N VAL A 116 -8.85 -22.75 -7.00
CA VAL A 116 -8.18 -22.56 -8.31
C VAL A 116 -7.53 -21.20 -8.39
N THR A 117 -8.23 -20.13 -7.95
CA THR A 117 -7.68 -18.77 -7.92
C THR A 117 -6.47 -18.69 -6.98
N TYR A 118 -6.57 -19.27 -5.79
CA TYR A 118 -5.48 -19.30 -4.82
C TYR A 118 -4.25 -20.03 -5.37
N LEU A 119 -4.44 -21.21 -5.98
CA LEU A 119 -3.35 -21.97 -6.61
C LEU A 119 -2.71 -21.21 -7.77
N ALA A 120 -3.51 -20.52 -8.59
CA ALA A 120 -2.99 -19.68 -9.67
C ALA A 120 -2.14 -18.54 -9.14
N VAL A 121 -2.58 -17.84 -8.08
CA VAL A 121 -1.82 -16.77 -7.44
C VAL A 121 -0.52 -17.29 -6.84
N VAL A 122 -0.55 -18.40 -6.12
CA VAL A 122 0.65 -19.03 -5.56
C VAL A 122 1.64 -19.42 -6.66
N TRP A 123 1.14 -20.02 -7.75
CA TRP A 123 1.99 -20.39 -8.89
C TRP A 123 2.65 -19.16 -9.52
N ILE A 124 1.92 -18.07 -9.69
CA ILE A 124 2.44 -16.81 -10.22
C ILE A 124 3.53 -16.24 -9.30
N CYS A 125 3.30 -16.23 -8.00
CA CYS A 125 4.29 -15.75 -7.03
C CYS A 125 5.57 -16.59 -7.07
N LEU A 126 5.45 -17.92 -7.23
CA LEU A 126 6.59 -18.82 -7.37
C LEU A 126 7.35 -18.56 -8.67
N GLU A 127 6.65 -18.36 -9.77
CA GLU A 127 7.26 -18.05 -11.07
C GLU A 127 7.95 -16.66 -11.05
N ALA A 128 7.34 -15.67 -10.39
CA ALA A 128 7.90 -14.33 -10.21
C ALA A 128 9.25 -14.38 -9.45
N VAL A 129 9.38 -15.25 -8.44
CA VAL A 129 10.63 -15.43 -7.68
C VAL A 129 11.73 -16.08 -8.53
N ARG A 130 11.37 -16.86 -9.56
CA ARG A 130 12.35 -17.50 -10.48
C ARG A 130 13.00 -16.51 -11.44
N ILE A 131 12.35 -15.38 -11.73
CA ILE A 131 12.86 -14.34 -12.62
C ILE A 131 13.94 -13.53 -11.89
N PRO A 132 15.23 -13.53 -12.33
CA PRO A 132 16.32 -12.89 -11.58
C PRO A 132 16.09 -11.39 -11.32
N GLY A 133 15.55 -10.65 -12.28
CA GLY A 133 15.26 -9.23 -12.15
C GLY A 133 14.17 -8.94 -11.12
N LEU A 134 13.13 -9.76 -11.07
CA LEU A 134 12.01 -9.61 -10.16
C LEU A 134 12.37 -10.06 -8.74
N ARG A 135 13.20 -11.10 -8.61
CA ARG A 135 13.72 -11.58 -7.33
C ARG A 135 14.46 -10.48 -6.55
N GLY A 136 15.23 -9.65 -7.26
CA GLY A 136 15.92 -8.50 -6.65
C GLY A 136 14.93 -7.49 -6.05
N LEU A 137 13.88 -7.14 -6.78
CA LEU A 137 12.82 -6.22 -6.33
C LEU A 137 12.03 -6.79 -5.16
N ILE A 138 11.65 -8.07 -5.22
CA ILE A 138 10.93 -8.76 -4.13
C ILE A 138 11.79 -8.78 -2.87
N LYS A 139 13.10 -9.07 -2.99
CA LYS A 139 14.05 -9.05 -1.86
C LYS A 139 14.16 -7.65 -1.24
N GLN A 140 14.25 -6.60 -2.05
CA GLN A 140 14.27 -5.21 -1.56
C GLN A 140 12.97 -4.86 -0.85
N GLY A 141 11.82 -5.21 -1.43
CA GLY A 141 10.51 -5.01 -0.81
C GLY A 141 10.40 -5.73 0.54
N TYR A 142 10.81 -6.99 0.61
CA TYR A 142 10.86 -7.77 1.85
C TYR A 142 11.75 -7.12 2.91
N GLN A 143 12.97 -6.72 2.55
CA GLN A 143 13.89 -6.06 3.47
C GLN A 143 13.35 -4.73 4.00
N SER A 144 12.74 -3.92 3.13
CA SER A 144 12.10 -2.66 3.52
C SER A 144 10.93 -2.89 4.48
N THR A 145 10.07 -3.86 4.18
CA THR A 145 8.94 -4.24 5.04
C THR A 145 9.42 -4.74 6.39
N MET A 146 10.41 -5.64 6.42
CA MET A 146 10.98 -6.15 7.67
C MET A 146 11.57 -5.03 8.54
N ARG A 147 12.28 -4.10 7.92
CA ARG A 147 12.86 -2.94 8.63
C ARG A 147 11.78 -2.06 9.26
N LEU A 148 10.73 -1.73 8.49
CA LEU A 148 9.62 -0.92 8.98
C LEU A 148 8.82 -1.65 10.08
N THR A 149 8.50 -2.92 9.88
CA THR A 149 7.78 -3.73 10.87
C THR A 149 8.57 -3.86 12.17
N THR A 150 9.87 -4.11 12.09
CA THR A 150 10.73 -4.18 13.27
C THR A 150 10.74 -2.85 14.01
N MET A 151 10.88 -1.73 13.31
CA MET A 151 10.86 -0.40 13.92
C MET A 151 9.53 -0.14 14.65
N VAL A 152 8.39 -0.40 13.99
CA VAL A 152 7.07 -0.22 14.60
C VAL A 152 6.88 -1.12 15.81
N THR A 153 7.30 -2.39 15.73
CA THR A 153 7.20 -3.34 16.85
C THR A 153 8.03 -2.87 18.05
N PHE A 154 9.25 -2.37 17.83
CA PHE A 154 10.08 -1.81 18.90
C PHE A 154 9.42 -0.60 19.56
N ILE A 155 8.83 0.30 18.78
CA ILE A 155 8.10 1.47 19.29
C ILE A 155 6.90 1.01 20.15
N LEU A 156 6.15 0.02 19.69
CA LEU A 156 5.00 -0.52 20.44
C LEU A 156 5.43 -1.14 21.77
N ILE A 157 6.48 -1.96 21.76
CA ILE A 157 7.02 -2.56 23.01
C ILE A 157 7.48 -1.47 23.96
N GLY A 158 8.27 -0.50 23.48
CA GLY A 158 8.76 0.61 24.29
C GLY A 158 7.62 1.46 24.86
N SER A 159 6.62 1.79 24.04
CA SER A 159 5.43 2.53 24.47
C SER A 159 4.62 1.77 25.53
N THR A 160 4.45 0.47 25.36
CA THR A 160 3.72 -0.38 26.33
C THR A 160 4.46 -0.44 27.65
N CYS A 161 5.78 -0.67 27.62
CA CYS A 161 6.61 -0.66 28.85
C CYS A 161 6.53 0.68 29.56
N PHE A 162 6.66 1.78 28.81
CA PHE A 162 6.52 3.12 29.37
C PHE A 162 5.15 3.34 30.00
N SER A 163 4.07 2.96 29.31
CA SER A 163 2.71 3.13 29.81
C SER A 163 2.46 2.36 31.09
N VAL A 164 2.95 1.12 31.19
CA VAL A 164 2.79 0.28 32.39
C VAL A 164 3.51 0.91 33.59
N VAL A 165 4.76 1.36 33.40
CA VAL A 165 5.53 2.02 34.46
C VAL A 165 4.89 3.35 34.86
N PHE A 166 4.49 4.15 33.86
CA PHE A 166 3.87 5.45 34.09
C PHE A 166 2.56 5.35 34.90
N LEU A 167 1.71 4.38 34.55
CA LEU A 167 0.49 4.11 35.31
C LEU A 167 0.80 3.55 36.72
N GLY A 168 1.83 2.72 36.85
CA GLY A 168 2.24 2.14 38.13
C GLY A 168 2.76 3.17 39.15
N VAL A 169 3.29 4.31 38.68
CA VAL A 169 3.73 5.41 39.55
C VAL A 169 2.67 6.52 39.69
N SER A 170 1.40 6.23 39.40
CA SER A 170 0.29 7.22 39.41
C SER A 170 0.57 8.46 38.52
N GLY A 171 1.32 8.25 37.43
CA GLY A 171 1.68 9.32 36.49
C GLY A 171 0.46 9.99 35.86
N GLY A 172 -0.67 9.27 35.73
CA GLY A 172 -1.95 9.81 35.24
C GLY A 172 -2.48 10.93 36.16
N GLU A 173 -2.52 10.71 37.48
CA GLU A 173 -2.99 11.69 38.44
C GLU A 173 -2.08 12.94 38.46
N TRP A 174 -0.77 12.73 38.40
CA TRP A 174 0.19 13.82 38.30
C TRP A 174 -0.02 14.65 37.03
N LEU A 175 -0.23 14.01 35.92
CA LEU A 175 -0.49 14.67 34.63
C LEU A 175 -1.81 15.45 34.68
N GLU A 176 -2.88 14.87 35.22
CA GLU A 176 -4.18 15.51 35.37
C GLU A 176 -4.04 16.81 36.23
N HIS A 177 -3.33 16.72 37.34
CA HIS A 177 -3.08 17.88 38.19
C HIS A 177 -2.26 18.97 37.46
N LEU A 178 -1.26 18.57 36.69
CA LEU A 178 -0.46 19.49 35.89
C LEU A 178 -1.31 20.19 34.82
N LEU A 179 -2.16 19.43 34.13
CA LEU A 179 -2.96 19.94 33.02
C LEU A 179 -4.12 20.82 33.49
N THR A 180 -4.72 20.52 34.65
CA THR A 180 -5.77 21.34 35.25
C THR A 180 -5.25 22.64 35.82
N SER A 181 -3.96 22.72 36.13
CA SER A 181 -3.30 23.95 36.61
C SER A 181 -2.94 24.93 35.49
N LEU A 182 -3.09 24.55 34.22
CA LEU A 182 -2.76 25.43 33.09
C LEU A 182 -3.76 26.59 32.95
N PRO A 183 -3.27 27.82 32.74
CA PRO A 183 -4.11 28.99 32.52
C PRO A 183 -4.85 28.83 31.16
N GLY A 184 -6.19 29.05 31.16
CA GLY A 184 -7.02 28.94 29.96
C GLY A 184 -8.02 27.78 29.96
N GLY A 185 -8.07 26.97 31.03
CA GLY A 185 -9.01 25.86 31.16
C GLY A 185 -8.93 24.86 30.00
N ALA A 186 -10.08 24.31 29.58
CA ALA A 186 -10.14 23.30 28.51
C ALA A 186 -9.55 23.75 27.16
N TRP A 187 -9.70 25.03 26.84
CA TRP A 187 -9.15 25.59 25.59
C TRP A 187 -7.62 25.72 25.62
N GLY A 188 -7.07 26.17 26.76
CA GLY A 188 -5.62 26.23 26.96
C GLY A 188 -4.97 24.87 26.88
N PHE A 189 -5.60 23.86 27.46
CA PHE A 189 -5.20 22.46 27.39
C PHE A 189 -5.18 21.93 25.93
N LEU A 190 -6.27 22.13 25.17
CA LEU A 190 -6.35 21.70 23.78
C LEU A 190 -5.28 22.37 22.90
N ALA A 191 -5.06 23.68 23.11
CA ALA A 191 -4.04 24.42 22.38
C ALA A 191 -2.64 23.87 22.69
N PHE A 192 -2.33 23.63 23.97
CA PHE A 192 -1.05 23.08 24.40
C PHE A 192 -0.79 21.69 23.80
N ILE A 193 -1.76 20.79 23.89
CA ILE A 193 -1.61 19.44 23.29
C ILE A 193 -1.43 19.51 21.79
N ASN A 194 -2.21 20.33 21.06
CA ASN A 194 -2.06 20.45 19.61
C ASN A 194 -0.67 20.98 19.23
N ILE A 195 -0.16 21.98 19.93
CA ILE A 195 1.20 22.50 19.70
C ILE A 195 2.24 21.42 19.99
N PHE A 196 2.08 20.69 21.11
CA PHE A 196 3.01 19.63 21.51
C PHE A 196 3.04 18.49 20.48
N ILE A 197 1.86 18.02 20.03
CA ILE A 197 1.75 16.99 18.98
C ILE A 197 2.38 17.50 17.68
N PHE A 198 2.14 18.75 17.31
CA PHE A 198 2.72 19.34 16.10
C PHE A 198 4.25 19.35 16.11
N PHE A 199 4.87 19.59 17.27
CA PHE A 199 6.34 19.53 17.41
C PHE A 199 6.89 18.10 17.48
N LEU A 200 6.07 17.13 17.94
CA LEU A 200 6.49 15.72 18.04
C LEU A 200 6.34 14.95 16.71
N ALA A 201 5.40 15.35 15.85
CA ALA A 201 5.11 14.70 14.58
C ALA A 201 6.03 15.17 13.45
#